data_71d667ff6499ede2088deed03b1869da
#
_entry.id   71d667ff6499ede2088deed03b1869da
#
_cell.length_a   1.000
_cell.length_b   1.000
_cell.length_c   1.000
_cell.angle_alpha   90.00
_cell.angle_beta   90.00
_cell.angle_gamma   90.00
#
_symmetry.space_group_name_H-M   'P 1'
#
loop_
_entity.id
_entity.type
_entity.pdbx_description
1 polymer ?
#
loop_
_entity_poly.entity_id
_entity_poly.type
_entity_poly.pdbx_seq_one_letter_code
_entity_poly.pdbx_strand_id
1 'polypeptide(L)'
;RLREQEWGYLRTYAELQQLKKERRDYGIFYYRFPGGEAGTDVYDRINDLLGSLHRDFLREDYPQNCVLITHSLAIRLFVMRWFHLTVEEFEQMCSPKNGQLVILQLNDATGDYELVTPLEKDETAVRRSRPIRLH
;
A
#
# COMPACT_ATOMS: atom_id res chain seq x y z
N ARG A 1 -6.00 7.99 8.99
CA ARG A 1 -5.97 6.67 8.29
C ARG A 1 -5.05 6.67 7.07
N LEU A 2 -4.81 7.84 6.48
CA LEU A 2 -3.93 7.99 5.30
C LEU A 2 -2.52 8.50 5.64
N ARG A 3 -2.15 8.53 6.89
CA ARG A 3 -0.81 8.95 7.30
C ARG A 3 0.25 7.96 6.83
N GLU A 4 1.48 8.47 6.70
CA GLU A 4 2.63 7.64 6.39
C GLU A 4 2.92 6.61 7.47
N GLN A 5 3.63 5.56 7.10
CA GLN A 5 4.13 4.55 8.03
C GLN A 5 5.03 5.20 9.09
N GLU A 6 4.81 4.84 10.34
CA GLU A 6 5.66 5.27 11.45
C GLU A 6 6.96 4.47 11.46
N TRP A 7 8.08 5.17 11.32
CA TRP A 7 9.40 4.53 11.26
C TRP A 7 10.09 4.41 12.63
N GLY A 8 9.44 4.90 13.67
CA GLY A 8 9.96 4.81 15.04
C GLY A 8 10.86 5.97 15.42
N TYR A 9 11.94 5.68 16.14
CA TYR A 9 12.81 6.70 16.71
C TYR A 9 13.61 7.46 15.66
N LEU A 10 14.06 8.67 16.04
CA LEU A 10 15.06 9.39 15.26
C LEU A 10 16.34 8.58 15.16
N ARG A 11 16.86 8.48 13.95
CA ARG A 11 18.06 7.70 13.63
C ARG A 11 19.01 8.51 12.77
N THR A 12 20.29 8.11 12.79
CA THR A 12 21.24 8.62 11.82
C THR A 12 20.88 8.16 10.41
N TYR A 13 21.39 8.85 9.41
CA TYR A 13 21.19 8.47 8.01
C TYR A 13 21.68 7.02 7.74
N ALA A 14 22.87 6.66 8.30
CA ALA A 14 23.43 5.33 8.13
C ALA A 14 22.54 4.25 8.74
N GLU A 15 22.03 4.47 9.95
CA GLU A 15 21.10 3.55 10.62
C GLU A 15 19.82 3.36 9.82
N LEU A 16 19.27 4.45 9.30
CA LEU A 16 18.05 4.41 8.50
C LEU A 16 18.27 3.64 7.18
N GLN A 17 19.41 3.84 6.52
CA GLN A 17 19.72 3.09 5.30
C GLN A 17 19.88 1.60 5.56
N GLN A 18 20.47 1.22 6.69
CA GLN A 18 20.57 -0.17 7.10
C GLN A 18 19.19 -0.79 7.33
N LEU A 19 18.30 -0.11 8.03
CA LEU A 19 16.93 -0.57 8.26
C LEU A 19 16.13 -0.68 6.96
N LYS A 20 16.30 0.26 6.04
CA LYS A 20 15.66 0.18 4.71
C LYS A 20 16.14 -1.03 3.92
N LYS A 21 17.43 -1.37 4.03
CA LYS A 21 17.99 -2.57 3.41
C LYS A 21 17.38 -3.83 4.03
N GLU A 22 17.33 -3.91 5.34
CA GLU A 22 16.69 -5.03 6.05
C GLU A 22 15.23 -5.18 5.63
N ARG A 23 14.50 -4.08 5.50
CA ARG A 23 13.12 -4.09 5.03
C ARG A 23 12.99 -4.66 3.62
N ARG A 24 13.87 -4.26 2.72
CA ARG A 24 13.86 -4.79 1.35
C ARG A 24 14.13 -6.29 1.32
N ASP A 25 15.04 -6.75 2.14
CA ASP A 25 15.43 -8.16 2.20
C ASP A 25 14.37 -9.03 2.89
N TYR A 26 13.67 -8.48 3.86
CA TYR A 26 12.62 -9.17 4.61
C TYR A 26 11.27 -9.16 3.87
N GLY A 27 10.96 -8.08 3.19
CA GLY A 27 9.66 -7.78 2.61
C GLY A 27 8.97 -6.61 3.30
N ILE A 28 8.46 -5.68 2.50
CA ILE A 28 7.90 -4.41 2.99
C ILE A 28 6.63 -4.62 3.82
N PHE A 29 5.81 -5.59 3.43
CA PHE A 29 4.50 -5.82 4.05
C PHE A 29 4.61 -6.25 5.51
N TYR A 30 5.50 -7.15 5.82
CA TYR A 30 5.63 -7.72 7.16
C TYR A 30 6.72 -7.07 8.02
N TYR A 31 7.66 -6.36 7.42
CA TYR A 31 8.76 -5.77 8.17
C TYR A 31 8.26 -4.65 9.09
N ARG A 32 8.64 -4.73 10.37
CA ARG A 32 8.38 -3.69 11.35
C ARG A 32 9.67 -2.93 11.64
N PHE A 33 9.62 -1.61 11.50
CA PHE A 33 10.71 -0.77 12.00
C PHE A 33 10.78 -0.88 13.53
N PRO A 34 11.96 -1.03 14.12
CA PRO A 34 12.10 -1.01 15.58
C PRO A 34 11.50 0.26 16.17
N GLY A 35 10.53 0.09 17.08
CA GLY A 35 9.78 1.22 17.66
C GLY A 35 8.74 1.86 16.74
N GLY A 36 8.54 1.32 15.56
CA GLY A 36 7.62 1.85 14.56
C GLY A 36 6.58 0.84 14.10
N GLU A 37 6.07 1.08 12.89
CA GLU A 37 5.00 0.28 12.29
C GLU A 37 5.56 -0.71 11.24
N ALA A 38 4.87 -1.83 11.08
CA ALA A 38 4.99 -2.69 9.91
C ALA A 38 4.04 -2.22 8.80
N GLY A 39 4.24 -2.73 7.59
CA GLY A 39 3.29 -2.53 6.50
C GLY A 39 1.88 -3.03 6.85
N THR A 40 1.78 -4.10 7.61
CA THR A 40 0.51 -4.65 8.10
C THR A 40 -0.29 -3.65 8.95
N ASP A 41 0.37 -2.82 9.75
CA ASP A 41 -0.33 -1.78 10.54
C ASP A 41 -0.93 -0.71 9.64
N VAL A 42 -0.20 -0.31 8.61
CA VAL A 42 -0.70 0.63 7.59
C VAL A 42 -1.84 -0.01 6.81
N TYR A 43 -1.73 -1.28 6.47
CA TYR A 43 -2.78 -2.05 5.81
C TYR A 43 -4.08 -2.05 6.63
N ASP A 44 -4.00 -2.25 7.92
CA ASP A 44 -5.18 -2.25 8.80
C ASP A 44 -5.89 -0.88 8.78
N ARG A 45 -5.12 0.21 8.79
CA ARG A 45 -5.70 1.57 8.68
C ARG A 45 -6.37 1.79 7.31
N ILE A 46 -5.76 1.29 6.24
CA ILE A 46 -6.33 1.37 4.90
C ILE A 46 -7.62 0.55 4.81
N ASN A 47 -7.64 -0.62 5.42
CA ASN A 47 -8.83 -1.46 5.44
C ASN A 47 -10.02 -0.75 6.12
N ASP A 48 -9.77 -0.06 7.23
CA ASP A 48 -10.79 0.77 7.90
C ASP A 48 -11.30 1.90 6.99
N LEU A 49 -10.38 2.58 6.30
CA LEU A 49 -10.73 3.64 5.36
C LEU A 49 -11.63 3.10 4.24
N LEU A 50 -11.30 1.93 3.68
CA LEU A 50 -12.09 1.34 2.59
C LEU A 50 -13.52 1.02 3.03
N GLY A 51 -13.72 0.57 4.26
CA GLY A 51 -15.04 0.38 4.81
C GLY A 51 -15.86 1.68 4.82
N SER A 52 -15.24 2.79 5.19
CA SER A 52 -15.87 4.12 5.16
C SER A 52 -16.16 4.59 3.74
N LEU A 53 -15.21 4.40 2.81
CA LEU A 53 -15.38 4.79 1.40
C LEU A 53 -16.51 4.01 0.72
N HIS A 54 -16.61 2.71 0.98
CA HIS A 54 -17.70 1.91 0.42
C HIS A 54 -19.07 2.40 0.88
N ARG A 55 -19.21 2.78 2.14
CA ARG A 55 -20.44 3.38 2.66
C ARG A 55 -20.73 4.73 2.02
N ASP A 56 -19.71 5.58 1.87
CA ASP A 56 -19.85 6.90 1.27
C ASP A 56 -20.25 6.79 -0.21
N PHE A 57 -19.68 5.87 -0.96
CA PHE A 57 -19.97 5.68 -2.39
C PHE A 57 -21.40 5.20 -2.65
N LEU A 58 -22.05 4.60 -1.67
CA LEU A 58 -23.44 4.19 -1.78
C LEU A 58 -24.43 5.35 -1.58
N ARG A 59 -23.95 6.50 -1.12
CA ARG A 59 -24.80 7.68 -0.92
C ARG A 59 -25.10 8.35 -2.26
N GLU A 60 -26.35 8.65 -2.50
CA GLU A 60 -26.81 9.33 -3.74
C GLU A 60 -26.18 10.71 -3.94
N ASP A 61 -25.87 11.41 -2.84
CA ASP A 61 -25.29 12.75 -2.86
C ASP A 61 -23.76 12.75 -2.93
N TYR A 62 -23.13 11.56 -3.06
CA TYR A 62 -21.67 11.49 -3.12
C TYR A 62 -21.16 12.02 -4.46
N PRO A 63 -20.10 12.88 -4.44
CA PRO A 63 -19.51 13.39 -5.68
C PRO A 63 -19.01 12.28 -6.60
N GLN A 64 -18.98 12.54 -7.90
CA GLN A 64 -18.51 11.57 -8.90
C GLN A 64 -17.03 11.27 -8.79
N ASN A 65 -16.24 12.20 -8.22
CA ASN A 65 -14.81 12.06 -8.08
C ASN A 65 -14.41 12.21 -6.61
N CYS A 66 -13.54 11.33 -6.16
CA CYS A 66 -12.93 11.39 -4.85
C CYS A 66 -11.42 11.46 -5.01
N VAL A 67 -10.78 12.45 -4.41
CA VAL A 67 -9.33 12.60 -4.42
C VAL A 67 -8.79 12.35 -3.01
N LEU A 68 -7.86 11.41 -2.91
CA LEU A 68 -7.15 11.11 -1.68
C LEU A 68 -5.68 11.51 -1.83
N ILE A 69 -5.18 12.28 -0.88
CA ILE A 69 -3.77 12.69 -0.85
C ILE A 69 -3.09 11.89 0.26
N THR A 70 -2.06 11.14 -0.11
CA THR A 70 -1.39 10.25 0.82
C THR A 70 0.05 9.94 0.37
N HIS A 71 0.64 8.88 0.89
CA HIS A 71 2.04 8.49 0.71
C HIS A 71 2.15 7.20 -0.08
N SER A 72 3.32 6.93 -0.63
CA SER A 72 3.54 5.84 -1.58
C SER A 72 3.17 4.46 -1.03
N LEU A 73 3.53 4.16 0.22
CA LEU A 73 3.19 2.87 0.82
C LEU A 73 1.68 2.71 0.99
N ALA A 74 1.00 3.76 1.46
CA ALA A 74 -0.45 3.75 1.62
C ALA A 74 -1.16 3.54 0.27
N ILE A 75 -0.67 4.14 -0.80
CA ILE A 75 -1.20 3.94 -2.16
C ILE A 75 -1.06 2.48 -2.59
N ARG A 76 0.13 1.90 -2.43
CA ARG A 76 0.37 0.49 -2.78
C ARG A 76 -0.54 -0.46 -2.00
N LEU A 77 -0.70 -0.22 -0.71
CA LEU A 77 -1.57 -1.01 0.15
C LEU A 77 -3.05 -0.82 -0.19
N PHE A 78 -3.44 0.39 -0.57
CA PHE A 78 -4.79 0.68 -1.05
C PHE A 78 -5.11 -0.15 -2.30
N VAL A 79 -4.23 -0.13 -3.29
CA VAL A 79 -4.37 -0.91 -4.53
C VAL A 79 -4.40 -2.40 -4.21
N MET A 80 -3.50 -2.87 -3.36
CA MET A 80 -3.48 -4.25 -2.91
C MET A 80 -4.83 -4.69 -2.34
N ARG A 81 -5.38 -3.92 -1.43
CA ARG A 81 -6.64 -4.27 -0.76
C ARG A 81 -7.84 -4.13 -1.69
N TRP A 82 -7.87 -3.08 -2.49
CA TRP A 82 -8.99 -2.84 -3.42
C TRP A 82 -9.14 -3.95 -4.44
N PHE A 83 -8.04 -4.40 -5.02
CA PHE A 83 -8.01 -5.44 -6.06
C PHE A 83 -7.73 -6.84 -5.51
N HIS A 84 -7.71 -7.03 -4.20
CA HIS A 84 -7.46 -8.32 -3.55
C HIS A 84 -6.16 -8.98 -4.01
N LEU A 85 -5.09 -8.20 -4.12
CA LEU A 85 -3.79 -8.70 -4.51
C LEU A 85 -3.14 -9.49 -3.38
N THR A 86 -2.28 -10.43 -3.75
CA THR A 86 -1.46 -11.18 -2.80
C THR A 86 -0.33 -10.32 -2.26
N VAL A 87 0.28 -10.77 -1.15
CA VAL A 87 1.50 -10.12 -0.61
C VAL A 87 2.62 -10.15 -1.65
N GLU A 88 2.75 -11.23 -2.40
CA GLU A 88 3.76 -11.36 -3.45
C GLU A 88 3.56 -10.33 -4.56
N GLU A 89 2.34 -10.16 -5.02
CA GLU A 89 1.99 -9.15 -6.01
C GLU A 89 2.25 -7.74 -5.46
N PHE A 90 1.94 -7.50 -4.20
CA PHE A 90 2.25 -6.23 -3.52
C PHE A 90 3.76 -5.95 -3.50
N GLU A 91 4.58 -6.95 -3.14
CA GLU A 91 6.03 -6.78 -3.06
C GLU A 91 6.66 -6.48 -4.43
N GLN A 92 6.08 -6.98 -5.51
CA GLN A 92 6.52 -6.69 -6.87
C GLN A 92 6.12 -5.29 -7.36
N MET A 93 5.12 -4.70 -6.74
CA MET A 93 4.60 -3.39 -7.13
C MET A 93 5.59 -2.29 -6.76
N CYS A 94 5.98 -1.48 -7.74
CA CYS A 94 6.84 -0.33 -7.49
C CYS A 94 6.06 0.81 -6.82
N SER A 95 6.76 1.59 -6.02
CA SER A 95 6.18 2.79 -5.43
C SER A 95 5.87 3.83 -6.50
N PRO A 96 4.73 4.50 -6.43
CA PRO A 96 4.46 5.64 -7.30
C PRO A 96 5.46 6.76 -6.99
N LYS A 97 5.76 7.56 -8.00
CA LYS A 97 6.60 8.74 -7.85
C LYS A 97 5.87 9.84 -7.10
N ASN A 98 6.61 10.75 -6.48
CA ASN A 98 6.02 11.93 -5.84
C ASN A 98 5.18 12.73 -6.85
N GLY A 99 3.96 13.08 -6.47
CA GLY A 99 3.03 13.81 -7.33
C GLY A 99 2.38 12.97 -8.42
N GLN A 100 2.66 11.68 -8.48
CA GLN A 100 2.02 10.79 -9.45
C GLN A 100 0.56 10.56 -9.06
N LEU A 101 -0.33 10.62 -10.07
CA LEU A 101 -1.71 10.22 -9.91
C LEU A 101 -1.87 8.73 -10.11
N VAL A 102 -2.60 8.09 -9.21
CA VAL A 102 -3.03 6.69 -9.32
C VAL A 102 -4.55 6.71 -9.39
N ILE A 103 -5.10 6.32 -10.53
CA ILE A 103 -6.52 6.50 -10.84
C ILE A 103 -7.21 5.15 -10.89
N LEU A 104 -8.26 5.02 -10.06
CA LEU A 104 -9.21 3.93 -10.11
C LEU A 104 -10.49 4.46 -10.71
N GLN A 105 -10.99 3.79 -11.73
CA GLN A 105 -12.20 4.21 -12.45
C GLN A 105 -13.23 3.09 -12.45
N LEU A 106 -14.47 3.45 -12.11
CA LEU A 106 -15.58 2.52 -12.20
C LEU A 106 -15.94 2.29 -13.68
N ASN A 107 -16.00 1.02 -14.05
CA ASN A 107 -16.54 0.61 -15.34
C ASN A 107 -18.04 0.36 -15.17
N ASP A 108 -18.87 1.24 -15.71
CA ASP A 108 -20.33 1.16 -15.58
C ASP A 108 -20.91 -0.10 -16.24
N ALA A 109 -20.25 -0.64 -17.26
CA ALA A 109 -20.71 -1.84 -17.95
C ALA A 109 -20.55 -3.12 -17.10
N THR A 110 -19.50 -3.19 -16.27
CA THR A 110 -19.20 -4.36 -15.42
C THR A 110 -19.53 -4.13 -13.95
N GLY A 111 -19.63 -2.89 -13.50
CA GLY A 111 -19.76 -2.53 -12.09
C GLY A 111 -18.45 -2.63 -11.28
N ASP A 112 -17.35 -2.95 -11.93
CA ASP A 112 -16.06 -3.11 -11.30
C ASP A 112 -15.16 -1.88 -11.51
N TYR A 113 -14.24 -1.65 -10.56
CA TYR A 113 -13.21 -0.64 -10.71
C TYR A 113 -12.00 -1.19 -11.46
N GLU A 114 -11.41 -0.34 -12.28
CA GLU A 114 -10.20 -0.63 -13.03
C GLU A 114 -9.09 0.34 -12.62
N LEU A 115 -7.86 -0.14 -12.55
CA LEU A 115 -6.69 0.68 -12.35
C LEU A 115 -6.26 1.27 -13.70
N VAL A 116 -6.61 2.54 -13.94
CA VAL A 116 -6.34 3.23 -15.22
C VAL A 116 -4.84 3.54 -15.37
N THR A 117 -4.16 3.78 -14.25
CA THR A 117 -2.73 4.09 -14.20
C THR A 117 -2.00 2.94 -13.51
N PRO A 118 -1.63 1.86 -14.24
CA PRO A 118 -0.96 0.73 -13.62
C PRO A 118 0.37 1.16 -12.99
N LEU A 119 0.65 0.63 -11.80
CA LEU A 119 1.95 0.80 -11.17
C LEU A 119 2.96 -0.14 -11.82
N GLU A 120 4.18 0.35 -11.99
CA GLU A 120 5.27 -0.46 -12.52
C GLU A 120 5.51 -1.66 -11.60
N LYS A 121 5.98 -2.76 -12.19
CA LYS A 121 6.31 -3.98 -11.46
C LYS A 121 7.80 -4.26 -11.55
N ASP A 122 8.38 -4.61 -10.43
CA ASP A 122 9.73 -5.16 -10.36
C ASP A 122 9.63 -6.68 -10.25
N GLU A 123 9.72 -7.35 -11.38
CA GLU A 123 9.65 -8.83 -11.44
C GLU A 123 10.84 -9.49 -10.76
N THR A 124 11.95 -8.75 -10.53
CA THR A 124 13.11 -9.25 -9.80
C THR A 124 12.92 -9.18 -8.29
N ALA A 125 11.93 -8.44 -7.81
CA ALA A 125 11.53 -8.45 -6.41
C ALA A 125 10.84 -9.77 -6.08
N VAL A 126 11.50 -10.86 -6.44
CA VAL A 126 11.11 -12.19 -6.00
C VAL A 126 11.15 -12.18 -4.49
N ARG A 127 10.06 -12.59 -3.90
CA ARG A 127 9.85 -12.90 -2.50
C ARG A 127 11.14 -12.92 -1.68
N ARG A 128 11.50 -11.78 -1.19
CA ARG A 128 12.63 -11.62 -0.26
C ARG A 128 12.21 -12.03 1.15
N SER A 129 10.91 -11.99 1.42
CA SER A 129 10.35 -12.55 2.64
C SER A 129 10.43 -14.08 2.55
N ARG A 130 11.13 -14.67 3.51
CA ARG A 130 11.12 -16.13 3.65
C ARG A 130 9.69 -16.59 3.87
N PRO A 131 9.29 -17.70 3.24
CA PRO A 131 8.02 -18.31 3.57
C PRO A 131 8.00 -18.58 5.09
N ILE A 132 6.89 -18.20 5.71
CA ILE A 132 6.65 -18.62 7.09
C ILE A 132 6.68 -20.15 7.04
N ARG A 133 7.70 -20.71 7.63
CA ARG A 133 7.73 -22.16 7.84
C ARG A 133 6.73 -22.44 8.95
N LEU A 134 5.60 -22.94 8.55
CA LEU A 134 4.68 -23.57 9.48
C LEU A 134 5.34 -24.87 9.94
N HIS A 135 5.77 -24.88 11.17
CA HIS A 135 6.23 -26.10 11.82
C HIS A 135 5.03 -26.83 12.40
#